data_f067448170240ad9f9e22db2f62e1a2b
#
_entry.id   f067448170240ad9f9e22db2f62e1a2b
#
_cell.length_a   1.000
_cell.length_b   1.000
_cell.length_c   1.000
_cell.angle_alpha   90.00
_cell.angle_beta   90.00
_cell.angle_gamma   90.00
#
_symmetry.space_group_name_H-M   'P 1'
#
loop_
_entity.id
_entity.type
_entity.pdbx_description
1 polymer ?
#
loop_
_entity_poly.entity_id
_entity_poly.type
_entity_poly.pdbx_seq_one_letter_code
_entity_poly.pdbx_strand_id
1 'polypeptide(L)'
;MGSEMCIRDRSYQDKRKASYHDEFHANVKVLHEDYIRPQENGSHDECDYVKAEGSRISLAAVSADTFAFNASVYTQEELTEKAHNYELNASPYTVLCLDHRQNGIGSNSCGPRLLEQYRFAENEFTFAISLLPVVK
;
A
#
# COMPACT_ATOMS: atom_id res chain seq x y z
N MET A 1 -8.06 -13.33 5.98
CA MET A 1 -6.66 -13.41 5.59
C MET A 1 -5.88 -12.45 6.48
N GLY A 2 -4.78 -12.88 7.05
CA GLY A 2 -3.82 -12.02 7.73
C GLY A 2 -2.68 -11.69 6.78
N SER A 3 -2.05 -10.55 6.95
CA SER A 3 -0.78 -10.23 6.29
C SER A 3 0.27 -9.96 7.36
N GLU A 4 1.45 -10.51 7.18
CA GLU A 4 2.65 -10.20 7.96
C GLU A 4 3.48 -9.23 7.14
N MET A 5 3.97 -8.17 7.76
CA MET A 5 4.60 -7.08 7.04
C MET A 5 5.73 -6.47 7.87
N CYS A 6 6.91 -6.33 7.28
CA CYS A 6 7.96 -5.49 7.84
C CYS A 6 7.83 -4.10 7.21
N ILE A 7 7.37 -3.12 7.97
CA ILE A 7 6.92 -1.85 7.42
C ILE A 7 7.34 -0.68 8.31
N ARG A 8 7.55 0.48 7.68
CA ARG A 8 7.26 1.74 8.35
C ARG A 8 5.76 1.97 8.42
N ASP A 9 5.26 2.22 9.62
CA ASP A 9 3.87 2.59 9.80
C ASP A 9 3.62 3.95 9.16
N ARG A 10 3.00 3.92 7.98
CA ARG A 10 2.49 5.02 7.14
C ARG A 10 3.44 5.68 6.12
N SER A 11 2.84 6.07 5.18
CA SER A 11 2.74 6.30 3.75
C SER A 11 3.67 7.35 3.16
N TYR A 12 4.47 8.13 3.86
CA TYR A 12 5.22 9.21 3.26
C TYR A 12 6.58 9.42 3.91
N GLN A 13 7.59 9.60 3.09
CA GLN A 13 8.96 9.85 3.53
C GLN A 13 9.09 11.09 4.43
N ASP A 14 8.20 12.06 4.32
CA ASP A 14 8.14 13.25 5.14
C ASP A 14 7.65 13.00 6.58
N LYS A 15 7.03 11.85 6.85
CA LYS A 15 6.55 11.43 8.18
C LYS A 15 7.51 10.55 8.95
N ARG A 16 8.76 10.40 8.53
CA ARG A 16 9.78 9.55 9.16
C ARG A 16 9.89 9.69 10.68
N LYS A 17 9.71 10.90 11.19
CA LYS A 17 9.82 11.17 12.63
C LYS A 17 8.67 10.62 13.48
N ALA A 18 7.56 10.30 12.85
CA ALA A 18 6.35 9.79 13.49
C ALA A 18 6.08 8.30 13.18
N SER A 19 6.95 7.67 12.40
CA SER A 19 6.79 6.28 11.95
C SER A 19 7.74 5.36 12.68
N TYR A 20 7.29 4.14 12.91
CA TYR A 20 8.09 3.05 13.44
C TYR A 20 8.43 2.08 12.33
N HIS A 21 9.65 1.53 12.38
CA HIS A 21 10.07 0.44 11.51
C HIS A 21 10.09 -0.83 12.35
N ASP A 22 9.17 -1.75 12.07
CA ASP A 22 9.00 -2.98 12.82
C ASP A 22 8.26 -4.01 11.94
N GLU A 23 8.06 -5.20 12.45
CA GLU A 23 7.23 -6.21 11.83
C GLU A 23 5.78 -6.05 12.33
N PHE A 24 4.86 -5.85 11.40
CA PHE A 24 3.45 -5.62 11.69
C PHE A 24 2.58 -6.73 11.11
N HIS A 25 1.50 -7.05 11.82
CA HIS A 25 0.52 -8.03 11.40
C HIS A 25 -0.87 -7.40 11.39
N ALA A 26 -1.55 -7.48 10.27
CA ALA A 26 -2.90 -6.93 10.16
C ALA A 26 -3.80 -7.81 9.28
N ASN A 27 -5.10 -7.72 9.52
CA ASN A 27 -6.08 -8.26 8.58
C ASN A 27 -6.31 -7.22 7.49
N VAL A 28 -6.29 -7.64 6.22
CA VAL A 28 -6.48 -6.73 5.07
C VAL A 28 -7.75 -5.88 5.18
N LYS A 29 -8.81 -6.41 5.79
CA LYS A 29 -10.07 -5.67 5.98
C LYS A 29 -9.97 -4.44 6.88
N VAL A 30 -9.00 -4.43 7.82
CA VAL A 30 -8.83 -3.30 8.74
C VAL A 30 -7.84 -2.26 8.21
N LEU A 31 -7.23 -2.49 7.06
CA LEU A 31 -6.32 -1.55 6.42
C LEU A 31 -7.06 -0.46 5.63
N HIS A 32 -8.34 -0.67 5.32
CA HIS A 32 -9.15 0.30 4.58
C HIS A 32 -9.74 1.34 5.52
N GLU A 33 -9.64 2.60 5.14
CA GLU A 33 -10.29 3.72 5.79
C GLU A 33 -11.44 4.25 4.91
N ASP A 34 -12.60 4.45 5.51
CA ASP A 34 -13.77 4.99 4.82
C ASP A 34 -13.65 6.51 4.65
N TYR A 35 -13.34 6.95 3.45
CA TYR A 35 -13.43 8.35 3.07
C TYR A 35 -14.85 8.69 2.57
N ILE A 36 -15.21 9.98 2.56
CA ILE A 36 -16.50 10.44 2.06
C ILE A 36 -16.75 9.93 0.63
N ARG A 37 -15.72 9.96 -0.21
CA ARG A 37 -15.73 9.33 -1.51
C ARG A 37 -14.70 8.19 -1.51
N PRO A 38 -15.07 6.99 -1.98
CA PRO A 38 -14.14 5.87 -2.08
C PRO A 38 -12.87 6.24 -2.85
N GLN A 39 -11.74 5.85 -2.33
CA GLN A 39 -10.43 6.06 -2.95
C GLN A 39 -9.42 5.07 -2.38
N GLU A 40 -8.33 4.88 -3.09
CA GLU A 40 -7.20 4.15 -2.55
C GLU A 40 -6.65 4.82 -1.29
N ASN A 41 -6.32 4.01 -0.31
CA ASN A 41 -5.78 4.46 0.97
C ASN A 41 -4.96 3.34 1.62
N GLY A 42 -4.32 3.62 2.75
CA GLY A 42 -3.59 2.61 3.52
C GLY A 42 -2.29 2.14 2.86
N SER A 43 -1.67 2.95 2.01
CA SER A 43 -0.35 2.62 1.47
C SER A 43 0.71 2.66 2.57
N HIS A 44 1.62 1.70 2.54
CA HIS A 44 2.78 1.56 3.42
C HIS A 44 4.05 1.76 2.61
N ASP A 45 4.94 2.61 3.07
CA ASP A 45 6.17 2.99 2.38
C ASP A 45 7.42 2.43 3.08
N GLU A 46 8.53 2.38 2.36
CA GLU A 46 9.83 1.90 2.82
C GLU A 46 9.79 0.47 3.39
N CYS A 47 9.07 -0.42 2.73
CA CYS A 47 8.93 -1.81 3.11
C CYS A 47 10.06 -2.66 2.54
N ASP A 48 10.63 -3.53 3.37
CA ASP A 48 11.63 -4.52 2.93
C ASP A 48 10.94 -5.75 2.32
N TYR A 49 9.80 -6.14 2.87
CA TYR A 49 8.97 -7.22 2.34
C TYR A 49 7.50 -7.06 2.75
N VAL A 50 6.63 -7.73 2.02
CA VAL A 50 5.25 -7.96 2.40
C VAL A 50 4.89 -9.43 2.19
N LYS A 51 4.16 -10.01 3.13
CA LYS A 51 3.65 -11.38 3.04
C LYS A 51 2.12 -11.37 3.19
N ALA A 52 1.43 -11.70 2.13
CA ALA A 52 -0.01 -11.89 2.14
C ALA A 52 -0.33 -13.36 2.46
N GLU A 53 -0.96 -13.62 3.59
CA GLU A 53 -1.29 -14.98 4.02
C GLU A 53 -2.69 -15.38 3.58
N GLY A 54 -2.75 -16.43 2.77
CA GLY A 54 -3.98 -17.12 2.41
C GLY A 54 -4.14 -18.45 3.15
N SER A 55 -5.31 -19.07 3.01
CA SER A 55 -5.61 -20.36 3.66
C SER A 55 -4.82 -21.53 3.04
N ARG A 56 -4.52 -21.47 1.76
CA ARG A 56 -3.81 -22.52 1.00
C ARG A 56 -2.46 -22.05 0.49
N ILE A 57 -2.37 -20.82 0.08
CA ILE A 57 -1.19 -20.22 -0.52
C ILE A 57 -0.95 -18.90 0.17
N SER A 58 0.30 -18.64 0.52
CA SER A 58 0.81 -17.34 0.93
C SER A 58 1.68 -16.81 -0.19
N LEU A 59 1.71 -15.49 -0.35
CA LEU A 59 2.57 -14.82 -1.30
C LEU A 59 3.45 -13.83 -0.54
N ALA A 60 4.76 -13.97 -0.66
CA ALA A 60 5.70 -12.96 -0.21
C ALA A 60 6.22 -12.16 -1.40
N ALA A 61 6.30 -10.85 -1.25
CA ALA A 61 6.98 -9.95 -2.16
C ALA A 61 8.19 -9.35 -1.45
N VAL A 62 9.35 -9.43 -2.07
CA VAL A 62 10.62 -8.91 -1.56
C VAL A 62 11.37 -8.16 -2.66
N SER A 63 12.11 -7.13 -2.29
CA SER A 63 12.96 -6.37 -3.19
C SER A 63 14.34 -6.16 -2.57
N ALA A 64 15.33 -5.85 -3.40
CA ALA A 64 16.65 -5.45 -2.92
C ALA A 64 16.63 -4.03 -2.34
N ASP A 65 15.74 -3.19 -2.85
CA ASP A 65 15.45 -1.85 -2.35
C ASP A 65 14.11 -1.85 -1.63
N THR A 66 13.87 -0.87 -0.78
CA THR A 66 12.55 -0.68 -0.18
C THR A 66 11.51 -0.30 -1.23
N PHE A 67 10.28 -0.68 -0.98
CA PHE A 67 9.14 -0.41 -1.86
C PHE A 67 7.92 0.01 -1.05
N ALA A 68 6.91 0.50 -1.73
CA ALA A 68 5.61 0.75 -1.13
C ALA A 68 4.62 -0.36 -1.50
N PHE A 69 3.64 -0.62 -0.63
CA PHE A 69 2.54 -1.51 -0.97
C PHE A 69 1.22 -1.01 -0.40
N ASN A 70 0.16 -1.46 -1.02
CA ASN A 70 -1.21 -1.35 -0.53
C ASN A 70 -1.88 -2.72 -0.61
N ALA A 71 -2.64 -3.06 0.41
CA ALA A 71 -3.44 -4.28 0.42
C ALA A 71 -4.90 -3.95 0.74
N SER A 72 -5.80 -4.30 -0.15
CA SER A 72 -7.21 -3.98 -0.05
C SER A 72 -8.11 -5.18 -0.33
N VAL A 73 -9.35 -5.11 0.15
CA VAL A 73 -10.44 -6.00 -0.26
C VAL A 73 -11.22 -5.43 -1.44
N TYR A 74 -10.90 -4.24 -1.90
CA TYR A 74 -11.53 -3.58 -3.03
C TYR A 74 -10.56 -3.46 -4.19
N THR A 75 -11.06 -3.56 -5.42
CA THR A 75 -10.27 -3.27 -6.61
C THR A 75 -10.20 -1.76 -6.85
N GLN A 76 -9.22 -1.33 -7.64
CA GLN A 76 -9.06 0.08 -8.00
C GLN A 76 -10.25 0.59 -8.81
N GLU A 77 -10.80 -0.26 -9.68
CA GLU A 77 -12.00 0.02 -10.47
C GLU A 77 -13.20 0.25 -9.55
N GLU A 78 -13.43 -0.66 -8.59
CA GLU A 78 -14.52 -0.54 -7.62
C GLU A 78 -14.45 0.79 -6.85
N LEU A 79 -13.25 1.14 -6.35
CA LEU A 79 -13.03 2.40 -5.63
C LEU A 79 -13.21 3.64 -6.51
N THR A 80 -12.93 3.54 -7.81
CA THR A 80 -13.05 4.66 -8.75
C THR A 80 -14.49 4.88 -9.21
N GLU A 81 -15.24 3.81 -9.44
CA GLU A 81 -16.59 3.86 -10.00
C GLU A 81 -17.64 4.26 -8.97
N LYS A 82 -17.44 3.91 -7.70
CA LYS A 82 -18.46 4.16 -6.66
C LYS A 82 -18.37 5.57 -6.10
N ALA A 83 -19.51 6.15 -5.83
CA ALA A 83 -19.62 7.48 -5.24
C ALA A 83 -19.61 7.45 -3.71
N HIS A 84 -20.02 6.32 -3.10
CA HIS A 84 -20.18 6.19 -1.66
C HIS A 84 -19.71 4.84 -1.15
N ASN A 85 -19.19 4.79 0.07
CA ASN A 85 -18.65 3.57 0.68
C ASN A 85 -19.67 2.43 0.82
N TYR A 86 -20.93 2.74 1.05
CA TYR A 86 -21.99 1.74 1.15
C TYR A 86 -22.31 1.02 -0.18
N GLU A 87 -21.80 1.54 -1.29
CA GLU A 87 -21.94 0.93 -2.61
C GLU A 87 -20.80 -0.05 -2.92
N LEU A 88 -19.73 -0.06 -2.10
CA LEU A 88 -18.56 -0.88 -2.33
C LEU A 88 -18.83 -2.37 -2.13
N ASN A 89 -18.41 -3.16 -3.08
CA ASN A 89 -18.46 -4.61 -3.03
C ASN A 89 -17.06 -5.19 -2.90
N ALA A 90 -16.82 -5.90 -1.79
CA ALA A 90 -15.54 -6.51 -1.57
C ALA A 90 -15.25 -7.61 -2.60
N SER A 91 -14.05 -7.60 -3.13
CA SER A 91 -13.51 -8.67 -3.96
C SER A 91 -13.41 -9.98 -3.15
N PRO A 92 -13.61 -11.16 -3.78
CA PRO A 92 -13.33 -12.43 -3.17
C PRO A 92 -11.81 -12.66 -2.96
N TYR A 93 -10.97 -11.81 -3.52
CA TYR A 93 -9.51 -11.86 -3.46
C TYR A 93 -8.95 -10.64 -2.76
N THR A 94 -7.78 -10.78 -2.16
CA THR A 94 -6.98 -9.63 -1.74
C THR A 94 -6.34 -8.99 -2.96
N VAL A 95 -6.52 -7.69 -3.11
CA VAL A 95 -5.83 -6.86 -4.10
C VAL A 95 -4.55 -6.36 -3.45
N LEU A 96 -3.41 -6.66 -4.03
CA LEU A 96 -2.10 -6.24 -3.58
C LEU A 96 -1.45 -5.37 -4.65
N CYS A 97 -1.24 -4.10 -4.34
CA CYS A 97 -0.49 -3.17 -5.18
C CYS A 97 0.94 -3.08 -4.64
N LEU A 98 1.91 -3.13 -5.53
CA LEU A 98 3.34 -3.06 -5.21
C LEU A 98 3.93 -1.92 -6.02
N ASP A 99 4.38 -0.89 -5.34
CA ASP A 99 4.81 0.36 -5.94
C ASP A 99 6.29 0.62 -5.63
N HIS A 100 7.02 1.14 -6.60
CA HIS A 100 8.40 1.57 -6.36
C HIS A 100 8.46 2.68 -5.33
N ARG A 101 7.68 3.72 -5.53
CA ARG A 101 7.53 4.88 -4.64
C ARG A 101 6.20 5.58 -4.90
N GLN A 102 5.78 6.37 -3.93
CA GLN A 102 4.61 7.22 -4.07
C GLN A 102 4.93 8.66 -3.73
N ASN A 103 4.33 9.58 -4.47
CA ASN A 103 4.19 10.97 -4.02
C ASN A 103 3.06 11.02 -2.99
N GLY A 104 3.24 11.79 -1.92
CA GLY A 104 2.23 11.96 -0.90
C GLY A 104 0.89 12.44 -1.45
N ILE A 105 -0.21 11.93 -0.88
CA ILE A 105 -1.55 12.41 -1.20
C ILE A 105 -1.66 13.89 -0.83
N GLY A 106 -2.37 14.65 -1.64
CA GLY A 106 -2.59 16.06 -1.40
C GLY A 106 -1.47 16.96 -1.91
N SER A 107 -0.51 16.40 -2.64
CA SER A 107 0.46 17.17 -3.38
C SER A 107 -0.27 18.11 -4.34
N ASN A 108 -0.45 19.37 -3.94
CA ASN A 108 -1.08 20.42 -4.75
C ASN A 108 -2.63 20.40 -4.80
N SER A 109 -3.32 19.57 -4.06
CA SER A 109 -4.79 19.54 -4.10
C SER A 109 -5.43 20.45 -3.05
N CYS A 110 -4.97 20.37 -1.81
CA CYS A 110 -5.53 21.14 -0.67
C CYS A 110 -4.43 21.53 0.33
N GLY A 111 -3.35 22.15 -0.14
CA GLY A 111 -2.25 22.51 0.75
C GLY A 111 -0.99 22.91 -0.02
N PRO A 112 0.10 23.17 0.70
CA PRO A 112 1.37 23.53 0.06
C PRO A 112 1.89 22.36 -0.78
N ARG A 113 2.60 22.71 -1.84
CA ARG A 113 3.26 21.75 -2.70
C ARG A 113 4.30 20.95 -1.91
N LEU A 114 4.40 19.66 -2.22
CA LEU A 114 5.43 18.79 -1.65
C LEU A 114 6.83 19.37 -1.89
N LEU A 115 7.69 19.33 -0.86
CA LEU A 115 9.08 19.75 -1.01
C LEU A 115 9.78 18.88 -2.05
N GLU A 116 10.69 19.45 -2.82
CA GLU A 116 11.37 18.76 -3.94
C GLU A 116 12.08 17.48 -3.49
N GLN A 117 12.68 17.48 -2.31
CA GLN A 117 13.37 16.31 -1.76
C GLN A 117 12.46 15.09 -1.50
N TYR A 118 11.14 15.29 -1.44
CA TYR A 118 10.15 14.22 -1.23
C TYR A 118 9.35 13.90 -2.50
N ARG A 119 9.67 14.56 -3.62
CA ARG A 119 8.99 14.33 -4.87
C ARG A 119 9.63 13.18 -5.62
N PHE A 120 8.80 12.26 -6.07
CA PHE A 120 9.19 11.31 -7.09
C PHE A 120 9.09 12.00 -8.46
N ALA A 121 10.23 12.44 -8.98
CA ALA A 121 10.33 13.17 -10.24
C ALA A 121 11.30 12.50 -11.24
N GLU A 122 11.68 11.27 -10.97
CA GLU A 122 12.54 10.47 -11.83
C GLU A 122 11.79 10.10 -13.11
N ASN A 123 12.42 10.34 -14.26
CA ASN A 123 11.83 10.00 -15.57
C ASN A 123 12.10 8.55 -15.97
N GLU A 124 13.15 7.95 -15.41
CA GLU A 124 13.54 6.57 -15.63
C GLU A 124 13.96 5.94 -14.31
N PHE A 125 13.47 4.75 -14.04
CA PHE A 125 13.86 3.97 -12.88
C PHE A 125 13.76 2.47 -13.20
N THR A 126 14.44 1.66 -12.43
CA THR A 126 14.31 0.21 -12.47
C THR A 126 13.68 -0.26 -11.16
N PHE A 127 12.60 -0.99 -11.26
CA PHE A 127 11.93 -1.61 -10.13
C PHE A 127 11.91 -3.12 -10.32
N ALA A 128 12.56 -3.84 -9.41
CA ALA A 128 12.62 -5.29 -9.43
C ALA A 128 12.07 -5.85 -8.13
N ILE A 129 11.07 -6.72 -8.24
CA ILE A 129 10.45 -7.38 -7.11
C ILE A 129 10.37 -8.88 -7.35
N SER A 130 10.67 -9.66 -6.32
CA SER A 130 10.57 -11.12 -6.35
C SER A 130 9.29 -11.55 -5.64
N LEU A 131 8.48 -12.34 -6.32
CA LEU A 131 7.26 -12.94 -5.78
C LEU A 131 7.51 -14.39 -5.43
N LEU A 132 7.33 -14.73 -4.16
CA LEU A 132 7.62 -16.05 -3.58
C LEU A 132 6.32 -16.70 -3.08
N PRO A 133 5.68 -17.57 -3.90
CA PRO A 133 4.52 -18.31 -3.44
C PRO A 133 4.93 -19.43 -2.48
N VAL A 134 4.21 -19.57 -1.39
CA VAL A 134 4.38 -20.65 -0.41
C VAL A 134 3.06 -21.41 -0.28
N VAL A 135 3.08 -22.68 -0.63
CA VAL A 135 1.95 -23.61 -0.44
C VAL A 135 2.01 -24.12 0.98
N LYS A 136 0.89 -24.05 1.69
CA LYS A 136 0.72 -24.58 3.05
C LYS A 136 0.31 -26.03 3.03
#